data_7af2ccde9101d55c4676115a52d607d9
#
_entry.id   7af2ccde9101d55c4676115a52d607d9
#
_cell.length_a   1.000
_cell.length_b   1.000
_cell.length_c   1.000
_cell.angle_alpha   90.00
_cell.angle_beta   90.00
_cell.angle_gamma   90.00
#
_symmetry.space_group_name_H-M   'P 1'
#
loop_
_entity.id
_entity.type
_entity.pdbx_description
1 polymer ?
#
loop_
_entity_poly.entity_id
_entity_poly.type
_entity_poly.pdbx_seq_one_letter_code
_entity_poly.pdbx_strand_id
1 'polypeptide(L)'
;MIKQPIPDLSPFYYWENFNYVLGYVKKQYQNLLSDSEITFIQDFENLPKESQCLYLRLASRRALWFREEKLTYVEISNISLSLDELGEKGFIRFASTQDSINLGSILSVFSKKECVALASKLAHFPKYSSNISKYDLVDLCKPFGIEILQEMNKIS
;
A
#
# COMPACT_ATOMS: atom_id res chain seq x y z
N MET A 1 8.35 -10.57 -39.76
CA MET A 1 8.53 -9.54 -38.73
C MET A 1 9.40 -10.09 -37.63
N ILE A 2 10.64 -9.67 -37.55
CA ILE A 2 11.56 -10.08 -36.48
C ILE A 2 11.15 -9.27 -35.24
N LYS A 3 10.58 -9.92 -34.21
CA LYS A 3 10.38 -9.29 -32.90
C LYS A 3 11.78 -8.94 -32.36
N GLN A 4 12.07 -7.65 -32.27
CA GLN A 4 13.27 -7.22 -31.55
C GLN A 4 13.11 -7.67 -30.08
N PRO A 5 14.17 -8.24 -29.49
CA PRO A 5 14.14 -8.58 -28.07
C PRO A 5 13.84 -7.32 -27.27
N ILE A 6 12.88 -7.44 -26.33
CA ILE A 6 12.59 -6.38 -25.37
C ILE A 6 13.88 -6.15 -24.58
N PRO A 7 14.43 -4.92 -24.53
CA PRO A 7 15.63 -4.67 -23.76
C PRO A 7 15.41 -5.08 -22.30
N ASP A 8 16.38 -5.78 -21.74
CA ASP A 8 16.39 -6.17 -20.33
C ASP A 8 16.48 -4.89 -19.49
N LEU A 9 15.32 -4.41 -19.04
CA LEU A 9 15.24 -3.18 -18.26
C LEU A 9 15.82 -3.42 -16.86
N SER A 10 16.67 -2.49 -16.40
CA SER A 10 17.15 -2.48 -15.01
C SER A 10 15.96 -2.61 -14.05
N PRO A 11 16.05 -3.40 -12.97
CA PRO A 11 15.01 -3.44 -11.92
C PRO A 11 14.66 -2.06 -11.37
N PHE A 12 15.55 -1.09 -11.51
CA PHE A 12 15.38 0.29 -11.04
C PHE A 12 14.92 1.27 -12.13
N TYR A 13 14.58 0.81 -13.35
CA TYR A 13 14.25 1.70 -14.48
C TYR A 13 13.15 2.73 -14.14
N TYR A 14 12.13 2.33 -13.37
CA TYR A 14 11.04 3.21 -12.98
C TYR A 14 11.49 4.30 -11.99
N TRP A 15 12.42 3.96 -11.09
CA TRP A 15 13.05 4.90 -10.17
C TRP A 15 13.95 5.89 -10.92
N GLU A 16 14.73 5.43 -11.87
CA GLU A 16 15.58 6.26 -12.73
C GLU A 16 14.73 7.24 -13.53
N ASN A 17 13.66 6.75 -14.17
CA ASN A 17 12.73 7.58 -14.93
C ASN A 17 12.03 8.62 -14.05
N PHE A 18 11.57 8.23 -12.86
CA PHE A 18 10.93 9.16 -11.93
C PHE A 18 11.89 10.27 -11.50
N ASN A 19 13.12 9.93 -11.12
CA ASN A 19 14.12 10.92 -10.73
C ASN A 19 14.52 11.84 -11.87
N TYR A 20 14.57 11.32 -13.10
CA TYR A 20 14.79 12.16 -14.29
C TYR A 20 13.67 13.20 -14.45
N VAL A 21 12.40 12.77 -14.38
CA VAL A 21 11.24 13.67 -14.46
C VAL A 21 11.25 14.66 -13.29
N LEU A 22 11.53 14.21 -12.08
CA LEU A 22 11.59 15.06 -10.89
C LEU A 22 12.64 16.16 -11.03
N GLY A 23 13.83 15.80 -11.51
CA GLY A 23 14.90 16.77 -11.80
C GLY A 23 14.50 17.79 -12.87
N TYR A 24 13.77 17.35 -13.90
CA TYR A 24 13.25 18.24 -14.93
C TYR A 24 12.20 19.20 -14.34
N VAL A 25 11.26 18.71 -13.55
CA VAL A 25 10.21 19.53 -12.89
C VAL A 25 10.87 20.58 -11.99
N LYS A 26 11.83 20.20 -11.15
CA LYS A 26 12.55 21.12 -10.27
C LYS A 26 13.24 22.24 -11.07
N LYS A 27 13.85 21.89 -12.20
CA LYS A 27 14.61 22.86 -13.01
C LYS A 27 13.70 23.81 -13.78
N GLN A 28 12.61 23.30 -14.37
CA GLN A 28 11.79 24.08 -15.30
C GLN A 28 10.58 24.76 -14.61
N TYR A 29 10.06 24.18 -13.52
CA TYR A 29 8.80 24.60 -12.91
C TYR A 29 8.96 25.02 -11.45
N GLN A 30 10.16 25.30 -10.97
CA GLN A 30 10.46 25.66 -9.58
C GLN A 30 9.53 26.77 -9.06
N ASN A 31 9.25 27.79 -9.88
CA ASN A 31 8.43 28.93 -9.50
C ASN A 31 6.91 28.65 -9.51
N LEU A 32 6.51 27.47 -10.00
CA LEU A 32 5.10 27.04 -10.08
C LEU A 32 4.75 26.01 -9.01
N LEU A 33 5.75 25.43 -8.35
CA LEU A 33 5.54 24.46 -7.28
C LEU A 33 5.06 25.16 -6.02
N SER A 34 4.05 24.59 -5.39
CA SER A 34 3.60 24.97 -4.06
C SER A 34 4.60 24.53 -2.99
N ASP A 35 4.54 25.15 -1.81
CA ASP A 35 5.40 24.79 -0.67
C ASP A 35 5.25 23.30 -0.29
N SER A 36 4.04 22.74 -0.38
CA SER A 36 3.78 21.31 -0.11
C SER A 36 4.44 20.39 -1.14
N GLU A 37 4.46 20.77 -2.42
CA GLU A 37 5.15 20.01 -3.47
C GLU A 37 6.66 20.07 -3.33
N ILE A 38 7.19 21.24 -2.96
CA ILE A 38 8.62 21.41 -2.67
C ILE A 38 9.02 20.53 -1.48
N THR A 39 8.24 20.56 -0.41
CA THR A 39 8.48 19.74 0.79
C THR A 39 8.43 18.23 0.44
N PHE A 40 7.40 17.81 -0.29
CA PHE A 40 7.29 16.43 -0.76
C PHE A 40 8.54 15.98 -1.56
N ILE A 41 9.01 16.82 -2.48
CA ILE A 41 10.19 16.51 -3.30
C ILE A 41 11.43 16.36 -2.40
N GLN A 42 11.64 17.28 -1.47
CA GLN A 42 12.77 17.24 -0.54
C GLN A 42 12.72 15.99 0.35
N ASP A 43 11.56 15.69 0.92
CA ASP A 43 11.38 14.52 1.78
C ASP A 43 11.57 13.23 1.00
N PHE A 44 11.06 13.15 -0.24
CA PHE A 44 11.28 12.00 -1.13
C PHE A 44 12.77 11.80 -1.47
N GLU A 45 13.49 12.87 -1.82
CA GLU A 45 14.93 12.80 -2.14
C GLU A 45 15.78 12.38 -0.92
N ASN A 46 15.32 12.70 0.29
CA ASN A 46 15.98 12.31 1.53
C ASN A 46 15.69 10.87 1.99
N LEU A 47 14.74 10.17 1.35
CA LEU A 47 14.50 8.75 1.63
C LEU A 47 15.66 7.89 1.11
N PRO A 48 15.97 6.76 1.78
CA PRO A 48 16.83 5.72 1.20
C PRO A 48 16.28 5.21 -0.14
N LYS A 49 17.17 4.79 -1.03
CA LYS A 49 16.80 4.36 -2.40
C LYS A 49 15.74 3.26 -2.40
N GLU A 50 15.84 2.26 -1.51
CA GLU A 50 14.87 1.17 -1.44
C GLU A 50 13.48 1.68 -1.04
N SER A 51 13.40 2.63 -0.13
CA SER A 51 12.14 3.26 0.31
C SER A 51 11.52 4.13 -0.78
N GLN A 52 12.34 4.86 -1.55
CA GLN A 52 11.88 5.56 -2.77
C GLN A 52 11.31 4.55 -3.78
N CYS A 53 12.01 3.44 -4.01
CA CYS A 53 11.56 2.37 -4.90
C CYS A 53 10.23 1.79 -4.44
N LEU A 54 10.11 1.46 -3.15
CA LEU A 54 8.87 0.92 -2.58
C LEU A 54 7.71 1.91 -2.73
N TYR A 55 7.91 3.18 -2.39
CA TYR A 55 6.90 4.21 -2.57
C TYR A 55 6.38 4.27 -4.01
N LEU A 56 7.28 4.30 -4.99
CA LEU A 56 6.90 4.34 -6.41
C LEU A 56 6.14 3.09 -6.86
N ARG A 57 6.51 1.90 -6.35
CA ARG A 57 5.79 0.65 -6.59
C ARG A 57 4.37 0.70 -6.02
N LEU A 58 4.20 1.22 -4.83
CA LEU A 58 2.89 1.35 -4.18
C LEU A 58 2.04 2.43 -4.88
N ALA A 59 2.60 3.62 -5.11
CA ALA A 59 1.92 4.74 -5.75
C ALA A 59 1.45 4.45 -7.19
N SER A 60 2.13 3.54 -7.91
CA SER A 60 1.73 3.12 -9.26
C SER A 60 0.53 2.18 -9.29
N ARG A 61 0.09 1.66 -8.15
CA ARG A 61 -1.05 0.72 -8.05
C ARG A 61 -2.35 1.47 -7.79
N ARG A 62 -3.47 0.89 -8.24
CA ARG A 62 -4.81 1.45 -7.99
C ARG A 62 -5.32 1.22 -6.56
N ALA A 63 -4.80 0.20 -5.87
CA ALA A 63 -5.19 -0.13 -4.50
C ALA A 63 -4.68 0.95 -3.54
N LEU A 64 -5.49 1.30 -2.54
CA LEU A 64 -5.13 2.23 -1.47
C LEU A 64 -4.54 1.51 -0.24
N TRP A 65 -4.84 0.21 -0.10
CA TRP A 65 -4.39 -0.62 1.01
C TRP A 65 -3.54 -1.76 0.48
N PHE A 66 -2.49 -2.07 1.20
CA PHE A 66 -1.54 -3.12 0.86
C PHE A 66 -1.28 -3.98 2.10
N ARG A 67 -0.94 -5.22 1.86
CA ARG A 67 -0.53 -6.17 2.89
C ARG A 67 0.97 -6.37 2.79
N GLU A 68 1.69 -6.09 3.87
CA GLU A 68 3.14 -6.18 3.90
C GLU A 68 3.63 -7.55 3.44
N GLU A 69 3.04 -8.63 3.97
CA GLU A 69 3.43 -10.01 3.66
C GLU A 69 3.15 -10.41 2.18
N LYS A 70 2.48 -9.57 1.41
CA LYS A 70 2.25 -9.74 -0.05
C LYS A 70 3.14 -8.84 -0.91
N LEU A 71 3.96 -8.03 -0.29
CA LEU A 71 4.89 -7.18 -1.01
C LEU A 71 6.20 -7.95 -1.21
N THR A 72 6.56 -8.16 -2.47
CA THR A 72 7.82 -8.82 -2.84
C THR A 72 8.38 -8.14 -4.07
N TYR A 73 9.59 -7.60 -3.95
CA TYR A 73 10.30 -6.91 -5.01
C TYR A 73 11.77 -7.31 -4.96
N VAL A 74 12.33 -7.70 -6.11
CA VAL A 74 13.71 -8.19 -6.22
C VAL A 74 14.73 -7.10 -5.86
N GLU A 75 14.39 -5.85 -6.18
CA GLU A 75 15.25 -4.69 -5.98
C GLU A 75 15.19 -4.08 -4.57
N ILE A 76 14.33 -4.60 -3.68
CA ILE A 76 14.15 -4.11 -2.32
C ILE A 76 14.48 -5.24 -1.35
N SER A 77 15.57 -5.12 -0.64
CA SER A 77 16.10 -6.18 0.23
C SER A 77 15.33 -6.31 1.55
N ASN A 78 14.84 -5.19 2.08
CA ASN A 78 14.11 -5.15 3.35
C ASN A 78 12.83 -4.30 3.23
N ILE A 79 11.72 -4.97 2.92
CA ILE A 79 10.40 -4.33 2.77
C ILE A 79 9.95 -3.68 4.07
N SER A 80 10.09 -4.38 5.22
CA SER A 80 9.64 -3.89 6.52
C SER A 80 10.35 -2.58 6.90
N LEU A 81 11.68 -2.56 6.78
CA LEU A 81 12.45 -1.34 7.04
C LEU A 81 12.01 -0.19 6.14
N SER A 82 11.82 -0.46 4.84
CA SER A 82 11.37 0.57 3.91
C SER A 82 9.96 1.08 4.21
N LEU A 83 9.06 0.23 4.72
CA LEU A 83 7.72 0.65 5.17
C LEU A 83 7.81 1.53 6.42
N ASP A 84 8.66 1.18 7.39
CA ASP A 84 8.86 1.97 8.61
C ASP A 84 9.38 3.37 8.25
N GLU A 85 10.39 3.47 7.39
CA GLU A 85 10.94 4.75 6.92
C GLU A 85 9.89 5.61 6.19
N LEU A 86 9.06 4.98 5.32
CA LEU A 86 7.97 5.65 4.65
C LEU A 86 6.88 6.12 5.63
N GLY A 87 6.59 5.33 6.66
CA GLY A 87 5.64 5.66 7.71
C GLY A 87 6.12 6.84 8.58
N GLU A 88 7.38 6.81 9.01
CA GLU A 88 8.00 7.88 9.81
C GLU A 88 8.02 9.23 9.07
N LYS A 89 8.20 9.21 7.76
CA LYS A 89 8.19 10.39 6.91
C LYS A 89 6.78 10.78 6.41
N GLY A 90 5.74 10.02 6.77
CA GLY A 90 4.36 10.34 6.41
C GLY A 90 3.97 10.05 4.95
N PHE A 91 4.79 9.32 4.18
CA PHE A 91 4.44 8.89 2.82
C PHE A 91 3.37 7.81 2.78
N ILE A 92 3.32 6.99 3.81
CA ILE A 92 2.30 5.98 4.04
C ILE A 92 1.82 6.04 5.49
N ARG A 93 0.71 5.37 5.77
CA ARG A 93 0.25 5.13 7.14
C ARG A 93 -0.21 3.69 7.29
N PHE A 94 -0.07 3.17 8.47
CA PHE A 94 -0.56 1.84 8.81
C PHE A 94 -2.04 1.90 9.19
N ALA A 95 -2.79 0.83 8.89
CA ALA A 95 -4.18 0.71 9.28
C ALA A 95 -4.31 0.69 10.82
N SER A 96 -5.28 1.41 11.34
CA SER A 96 -5.57 1.50 12.75
C SER A 96 -7.07 1.30 13.01
N THR A 97 -7.48 1.21 14.27
CA THR A 97 -8.90 1.13 14.65
C THR A 97 -9.72 2.34 14.20
N GLN A 98 -9.07 3.47 13.95
CA GLN A 98 -9.72 4.68 13.40
C GLN A 98 -10.18 4.48 11.94
N ASP A 99 -9.62 3.48 11.25
CA ASP A 99 -9.98 3.15 9.87
C ASP A 99 -11.22 2.24 9.75
N SER A 100 -11.98 2.04 10.83
CA SER A 100 -13.17 1.19 10.84
C SER A 100 -14.18 1.58 9.76
N ILE A 101 -14.31 2.85 9.43
CA ILE A 101 -15.14 3.35 8.32
C ILE A 101 -14.64 2.87 6.94
N ASN A 102 -13.36 2.58 6.81
CA ASN A 102 -12.72 2.11 5.59
C ASN A 102 -12.62 0.59 5.51
N LEU A 103 -13.22 -0.15 6.47
CA LEU A 103 -13.08 -1.59 6.60
C LEU A 103 -13.33 -2.35 5.29
N GLY A 104 -14.36 -1.96 4.54
CA GLY A 104 -14.67 -2.59 3.25
C GLY A 104 -13.50 -2.50 2.26
N SER A 105 -12.85 -1.36 2.20
CA SER A 105 -11.67 -1.12 1.35
C SER A 105 -10.45 -1.91 1.86
N ILE A 106 -10.26 -1.97 3.17
CA ILE A 106 -9.19 -2.74 3.80
C ILE A 106 -9.40 -4.25 3.55
N LEU A 107 -10.60 -4.77 3.78
CA LEU A 107 -10.92 -6.19 3.55
C LEU A 107 -10.92 -6.57 2.06
N SER A 108 -10.96 -5.61 1.15
CA SER A 108 -10.86 -5.89 -0.29
C SER A 108 -9.57 -6.60 -0.67
N VAL A 109 -8.47 -6.34 0.05
CA VAL A 109 -7.15 -6.94 -0.18
C VAL A 109 -6.97 -8.32 0.47
N PHE A 110 -7.97 -8.80 1.22
CA PHE A 110 -8.02 -10.13 1.81
C PHE A 110 -8.84 -11.09 0.94
N SER A 111 -8.52 -12.37 0.97
CA SER A 111 -9.36 -13.41 0.37
C SER A 111 -10.64 -13.63 1.20
N LYS A 112 -11.69 -14.24 0.58
CA LYS A 112 -12.91 -14.64 1.33
C LYS A 112 -12.56 -15.52 2.53
N LYS A 113 -11.63 -16.49 2.36
CA LYS A 113 -11.21 -17.40 3.44
C LYS A 113 -10.61 -16.64 4.63
N GLU A 114 -9.81 -15.63 4.37
CA GLU A 114 -9.21 -14.79 5.42
C GLU A 114 -10.26 -13.92 6.11
N CYS A 115 -11.22 -13.36 5.35
CA CYS A 115 -12.36 -12.65 5.95
C CYS A 115 -13.20 -13.55 6.86
N VAL A 116 -13.46 -14.80 6.46
CA VAL A 116 -14.12 -15.81 7.29
C VAL A 116 -13.33 -16.07 8.56
N ALA A 117 -12.01 -16.25 8.45
CA ALA A 117 -11.15 -16.49 9.60
C ALA A 117 -11.13 -15.32 10.59
N LEU A 118 -11.15 -14.08 10.11
CA LEU A 118 -11.26 -12.89 10.96
C LEU A 118 -12.64 -12.83 11.67
N ALA A 119 -13.73 -13.02 10.92
CA ALA A 119 -15.07 -13.00 11.45
C ALA A 119 -15.30 -14.09 12.52
N SER A 120 -14.71 -15.27 12.35
CA SER A 120 -14.83 -16.39 13.29
C SER A 120 -14.16 -16.15 14.64
N LYS A 121 -13.27 -15.18 14.76
CA LYS A 121 -12.64 -14.77 16.02
C LYS A 121 -13.53 -13.89 16.88
N LEU A 122 -14.58 -13.32 16.31
CA LEU A 122 -15.50 -12.43 17.01
C LEU A 122 -16.60 -13.23 17.71
N ALA A 123 -16.71 -13.11 19.03
CA ALA A 123 -17.65 -13.88 19.86
C ALA A 123 -19.12 -13.68 19.48
N HIS A 124 -19.48 -12.51 18.96
CA HIS A 124 -20.85 -12.11 18.66
C HIS A 124 -21.12 -11.91 17.17
N PHE A 125 -20.24 -12.44 16.31
CA PHE A 125 -20.45 -12.31 14.86
C PHE A 125 -21.73 -13.06 14.41
N PRO A 126 -22.58 -12.45 13.57
CA PRO A 126 -23.84 -13.07 13.16
C PRO A 126 -23.60 -14.36 12.36
N LYS A 127 -24.54 -15.32 12.51
CA LYS A 127 -24.54 -16.54 11.69
C LYS A 127 -24.80 -16.17 10.23
N TYR A 128 -24.08 -16.79 9.32
CA TYR A 128 -24.22 -16.61 7.88
C TYR A 128 -24.12 -17.96 7.13
N SER A 129 -24.62 -17.97 5.90
CA SER A 129 -24.54 -19.16 5.03
C SER A 129 -23.09 -19.46 4.62
N SER A 130 -22.74 -20.74 4.55
CA SER A 130 -21.44 -21.17 3.99
C SER A 130 -21.21 -20.68 2.56
N ASN A 131 -22.28 -20.44 1.80
CA ASN A 131 -22.25 -19.96 0.42
C ASN A 131 -22.29 -18.42 0.30
N ILE A 132 -22.20 -17.68 1.42
CA ILE A 132 -22.16 -16.21 1.39
C ILE A 132 -21.12 -15.70 0.39
N SER A 133 -21.42 -14.66 -0.37
CA SER A 133 -20.43 -14.01 -1.22
C SER A 133 -19.39 -13.26 -0.37
N LYS A 134 -18.19 -13.01 -0.94
CA LYS A 134 -17.19 -12.16 -0.24
C LYS A 134 -17.76 -10.77 0.05
N TYR A 135 -18.49 -10.21 -0.90
CA TYR A 135 -19.10 -8.88 -0.77
C TYR A 135 -20.05 -8.81 0.43
N ASP A 136 -21.01 -9.73 0.49
CA ASP A 136 -21.98 -9.77 1.60
C ASP A 136 -21.31 -10.03 2.95
N LEU A 137 -20.27 -10.88 2.97
CA LEU A 137 -19.50 -11.14 4.19
C LEU A 137 -18.78 -9.86 4.66
N VAL A 138 -18.18 -9.10 3.75
CA VAL A 138 -17.53 -7.82 4.09
C VAL A 138 -18.56 -6.82 4.61
N ASP A 139 -19.77 -6.78 4.04
CA ASP A 139 -20.86 -5.94 4.55
C ASP A 139 -21.27 -6.33 5.97
N LEU A 140 -21.35 -7.63 6.27
CA LEU A 140 -21.58 -8.11 7.63
C LEU A 140 -20.43 -7.75 8.60
N CYS A 141 -19.21 -7.61 8.12
CA CYS A 141 -18.07 -7.21 8.93
C CYS A 141 -18.08 -5.73 9.33
N LYS A 142 -18.70 -4.85 8.54
CA LYS A 142 -18.63 -3.39 8.75
C LYS A 142 -19.01 -2.93 10.16
N PRO A 143 -20.09 -3.44 10.79
CA PRO A 143 -20.46 -3.05 12.15
C PRO A 143 -19.41 -3.43 13.22
N PHE A 144 -18.53 -4.39 12.91
CA PHE A 144 -17.48 -4.92 13.78
C PHE A 144 -16.09 -4.41 13.40
N GLY A 145 -16.02 -3.24 12.74
CA GLY A 145 -14.78 -2.75 12.14
C GLY A 145 -13.64 -2.58 13.14
N ILE A 146 -13.93 -2.09 14.35
CA ILE A 146 -12.91 -1.87 15.39
C ILE A 146 -12.34 -3.22 15.84
N GLU A 147 -13.20 -4.19 16.17
CA GLU A 147 -12.81 -5.52 16.65
C GLU A 147 -12.02 -6.28 15.59
N ILE A 148 -12.43 -6.19 14.31
CA ILE A 148 -11.72 -6.83 13.19
C ILE A 148 -10.33 -6.23 13.04
N LEU A 149 -10.19 -4.91 13.08
CA LEU A 149 -8.90 -4.24 12.99
C LEU A 149 -7.99 -4.56 14.18
N GLN A 150 -8.57 -4.70 15.39
CA GLN A 150 -7.82 -5.17 16.56
C GLN A 150 -7.31 -6.61 16.36
N GLU A 151 -8.12 -7.51 15.79
CA GLU A 151 -7.69 -8.88 15.50
C GLU A 151 -6.62 -8.93 14.40
N MET A 152 -6.69 -8.05 13.40
CA MET A 152 -5.66 -7.93 12.38
C MET A 152 -4.32 -7.50 12.97
N ASN A 153 -4.31 -6.50 13.85
CA ASN A 153 -3.10 -5.97 14.49
C ASN A 153 -2.44 -6.95 15.49
N LYS A 154 -3.13 -8.00 15.93
CA LYS A 154 -2.53 -9.08 16.76
C LYS A 154 -1.72 -10.08 15.93
N ILE A 155 -1.84 -10.05 14.61
CA ILE A 155 -1.24 -11.02 13.67
C ILE A 155 -0.04 -10.40 12.96
N SER A 156 0.19 -9.10 13.11
CA SER A 156 1.28 -8.33 12.48
C SER A 156 2.55 -8.39 13.31
#